data_dff8f30b130e9840477d894b6984fc00
#
_entry.id   dff8f30b130e9840477d894b6984fc00
#
_cell.length_a   1.000
_cell.length_b   1.000
_cell.length_c   1.000
_cell.angle_alpha   90.00
_cell.angle_beta   90.00
_cell.angle_gamma   90.00
#
_symmetry.space_group_name_H-M   'P 1'
#
loop_
_entity.id
_entity.type
_entity.pdbx_description
1 polymer ?
#
loop_
_entity_poly.entity_id
_entity_poly.type
_entity_poly.pdbx_seq_one_letter_code
_entity_poly.pdbx_strand_id
1 'polypeptide(L)'
;MAKEVNGFIRLQIKGGAANPAPPVGPALGSKGLNIMDFCKQFNARTQDQAGKVLPVVITVFSDKSFSFEVKQPPVAVSLKEAAKVQKGSGAPNRKKVASVTWDQVKEIAQAKMPDLNAFTLKSAMTMVAGTARSMGIKVEGTFPENL
;
A
#
# COMPACT_ATOMS: atom_id res chain seq x y z
N MET A 1 -20.66 -14.93 19.65
CA MET A 1 -20.56 -13.57 20.20
C MET A 1 -19.51 -12.78 19.43
N ALA A 2 -19.79 -11.52 19.15
CA ALA A 2 -18.80 -10.64 18.52
C ALA A 2 -17.65 -10.37 19.50
N LYS A 3 -16.43 -10.56 19.05
CA LYS A 3 -15.24 -10.26 19.84
C LYS A 3 -15.05 -8.75 19.94
N GLU A 4 -14.66 -8.30 21.12
CA GLU A 4 -14.39 -6.88 21.31
C GLU A 4 -13.07 -6.50 20.68
N VAL A 5 -13.08 -5.43 19.88
CA VAL A 5 -11.89 -4.95 19.18
C VAL A 5 -11.03 -4.12 20.15
N ASN A 6 -9.80 -4.54 20.36
CA ASN A 6 -8.84 -3.85 21.21
C ASN A 6 -8.07 -2.77 20.46
N GLY A 7 -7.87 -2.93 19.17
CA GLY A 7 -7.15 -1.95 18.36
C GLY A 7 -6.82 -2.47 16.96
N PHE A 8 -6.11 -1.62 16.22
CA PHE A 8 -5.68 -1.91 14.85
C PHE A 8 -4.17 -1.71 14.74
N ILE A 9 -3.53 -2.52 13.90
CA ILE A 9 -2.14 -2.36 13.52
C ILE A 9 -2.10 -2.26 11.99
N ARG A 10 -1.40 -1.25 11.49
CA ARG A 10 -1.23 -1.05 10.04
C ARG A 10 0.23 -1.17 9.69
N LEU A 11 0.52 -2.08 8.77
CA LEU A 11 1.89 -2.37 8.35
C LEU A 11 1.98 -2.45 6.83
N GLN A 12 3.19 -2.27 6.31
CA GLN A 12 3.52 -2.55 4.91
C GLN A 12 4.58 -3.65 4.89
N ILE A 13 4.23 -4.81 4.34
CA ILE A 13 5.07 -6.00 4.37
C ILE A 13 5.19 -6.55 2.96
N LYS A 14 6.37 -7.03 2.60
CA LYS A 14 6.56 -7.72 1.31
C LYS A 14 5.80 -9.04 1.30
N GLY A 15 5.06 -9.29 0.23
CA GLY A 15 4.31 -10.52 0.06
C GLY A 15 5.20 -11.75 0.14
N GLY A 16 4.76 -12.77 0.88
CA GLY A 16 5.49 -14.00 1.07
C GLY A 16 6.76 -13.91 1.90
N ALA A 17 7.09 -12.74 2.45
CA ALA A 17 8.35 -12.48 3.15
C ALA A 17 8.17 -11.91 4.56
N ALA A 18 7.01 -12.12 5.18
CA ALA A 18 6.80 -11.70 6.56
C ALA A 18 7.66 -12.53 7.51
N ASN A 19 8.35 -11.85 8.42
CA ASN A 19 9.21 -12.49 9.42
C ASN A 19 9.13 -11.70 10.74
N PRO A 20 9.63 -12.27 11.86
CA PRO A 20 9.60 -11.60 13.16
C PRO A 20 10.50 -10.38 13.29
N ALA A 21 11.33 -10.10 12.29
CA ALA A 21 12.21 -8.92 12.29
C ALA A 21 11.38 -7.63 12.17
N PRO A 22 11.93 -6.47 12.59
CA PRO A 22 11.23 -5.20 12.38
C PRO A 22 10.82 -5.00 10.90
N PRO A 23 9.64 -4.41 10.60
CA PRO A 23 8.71 -3.75 11.53
C PRO A 23 7.64 -4.66 12.15
N VAL A 24 7.57 -5.94 11.76
CA VAL A 24 6.48 -6.85 12.14
C VAL A 24 6.55 -7.22 13.62
N GLY A 25 7.72 -7.65 14.09
CA GLY A 25 7.92 -8.13 15.46
C GLY A 25 7.49 -7.12 16.52
N PRO A 26 8.10 -5.92 16.54
CA PRO A 26 7.76 -4.91 17.53
C PRO A 26 6.30 -4.47 17.50
N ALA A 27 5.70 -4.34 16.30
CA ALA A 27 4.32 -3.92 16.16
C ALA A 27 3.32 -4.94 16.74
N LEU A 28 3.53 -6.21 16.45
CA LEU A 28 2.68 -7.29 16.98
C LEU A 28 2.99 -7.59 18.44
N GLY A 29 4.25 -7.55 18.83
CA GLY A 29 4.68 -7.80 20.19
C GLY A 29 4.10 -6.80 21.19
N SER A 30 3.98 -5.53 20.81
CA SER A 30 3.38 -4.50 21.67
C SER A 30 1.92 -4.78 22.01
N LYS A 31 1.21 -5.54 21.19
CA LYS A 31 -0.18 -5.94 21.39
C LYS A 31 -0.31 -7.37 21.94
N GLY A 32 0.80 -8.05 22.18
CA GLY A 32 0.80 -9.40 22.74
C GLY A 32 0.31 -10.48 21.77
N LEU A 33 0.42 -10.26 20.47
CA LEU A 33 -0.02 -11.21 19.45
C LEU A 33 1.06 -12.25 19.15
N ASN A 34 0.64 -13.40 18.63
CA ASN A 34 1.56 -14.44 18.16
C ASN A 34 2.12 -14.05 16.79
N ILE A 35 3.39 -13.63 16.79
CA ILE A 35 4.09 -13.13 15.60
C ILE A 35 4.26 -14.24 14.57
N MET A 36 4.62 -15.44 14.99
CA MET A 36 4.87 -16.57 14.09
C MET A 36 3.60 -17.02 13.38
N ASP A 37 2.47 -17.06 14.06
CA ASP A 37 1.17 -17.38 13.48
C ASP A 37 0.78 -16.39 12.40
N PHE A 38 0.94 -15.09 12.69
CA PHE A 38 0.68 -14.04 11.72
C PHE A 38 1.56 -14.21 10.48
N CYS A 39 2.86 -14.40 10.65
CA CYS A 39 3.79 -14.56 9.54
C CYS A 39 3.41 -15.76 8.65
N LYS A 40 3.05 -16.88 9.23
CA LYS A 40 2.62 -18.08 8.49
C LYS A 40 1.38 -17.81 7.67
N GLN A 41 0.34 -17.23 8.29
CA GLN A 41 -0.93 -16.94 7.61
C GLN A 41 -0.75 -15.90 6.51
N PHE A 42 0.00 -14.84 6.78
CA PHE A 42 0.29 -13.80 5.80
C PHE A 42 1.05 -14.36 4.60
N ASN A 43 2.12 -15.11 4.84
CA ASN A 43 2.90 -15.71 3.77
C ASN A 43 2.08 -16.66 2.92
N ALA A 44 1.20 -17.47 3.53
CA ALA A 44 0.32 -18.36 2.82
C ALA A 44 -0.65 -17.61 1.90
N ARG A 45 -1.21 -16.49 2.36
CA ARG A 45 -2.16 -15.67 1.58
C ARG A 45 -1.50 -14.85 0.49
N THR A 46 -0.23 -14.52 0.62
CA THR A 46 0.47 -13.58 -0.28
C THR A 46 1.51 -14.24 -1.16
N GLN A 47 1.52 -15.57 -1.26
CA GLN A 47 2.48 -16.28 -2.12
C GLN A 47 2.41 -15.84 -3.59
N ASP A 48 1.19 -15.59 -4.08
CA ASP A 48 0.95 -15.13 -5.47
C ASP A 48 1.48 -13.72 -5.73
N GLN A 49 1.72 -12.96 -4.68
CA GLN A 49 2.16 -11.57 -4.74
C GLN A 49 3.54 -11.39 -4.13
N ALA A 50 4.36 -12.44 -4.18
CA ALA A 50 5.71 -12.40 -3.64
C ALA A 50 6.54 -11.28 -4.27
N GLY A 51 7.28 -10.55 -3.43
CA GLY A 51 8.11 -9.43 -3.86
C GLY A 51 7.40 -8.08 -3.94
N LYS A 52 6.08 -8.04 -3.88
CA LYS A 52 5.33 -6.78 -3.84
C LYS A 52 5.13 -6.33 -2.40
N VAL A 53 5.24 -5.02 -2.16
CA VAL A 53 4.93 -4.44 -0.86
C VAL A 53 3.40 -4.36 -0.73
N LEU A 54 2.86 -4.95 0.33
CA LEU A 54 1.42 -5.00 0.55
C LEU A 54 1.07 -4.32 1.87
N PRO A 55 0.10 -3.39 1.88
CA PRO A 55 -0.43 -2.85 3.11
C PRO A 55 -1.31 -3.89 3.80
N VAL A 56 -1.15 -4.03 5.09
CA VAL A 56 -1.93 -4.98 5.91
C VAL A 56 -2.56 -4.21 7.07
N VAL A 57 -3.85 -4.42 7.27
CA VAL A 57 -4.56 -3.92 8.45
C VAL A 57 -4.89 -5.11 9.34
N ILE A 58 -4.34 -5.12 10.53
CA ILE A 58 -4.53 -6.18 11.51
C ILE A 58 -5.48 -5.68 12.59
N THR A 59 -6.60 -6.37 12.77
CA THR A 59 -7.55 -6.10 13.86
C THR A 59 -7.20 -6.99 15.06
N VAL A 60 -6.93 -6.35 16.19
CA VAL A 60 -6.60 -7.05 17.45
C VAL A 60 -7.82 -7.13 18.32
N PHE A 61 -8.14 -8.32 18.81
CA PHE A 61 -9.27 -8.56 19.70
C PHE A 61 -8.82 -8.67 21.16
N SER A 62 -9.76 -8.49 22.08
CA SER A 62 -9.50 -8.50 23.52
C SER A 62 -8.95 -9.84 24.04
N ASP A 63 -9.25 -10.93 23.35
CA ASP A 63 -8.75 -12.28 23.68
C ASP A 63 -7.37 -12.59 23.09
N LYS A 64 -6.66 -11.56 22.59
CA LYS A 64 -5.36 -11.67 21.92
C LYS A 64 -5.41 -12.45 20.60
N SER A 65 -6.58 -12.68 20.06
CA SER A 65 -6.72 -13.15 18.67
C SER A 65 -6.62 -11.98 17.70
N PHE A 66 -6.42 -12.28 16.44
CA PHE A 66 -6.33 -11.27 15.40
C PHE A 66 -6.99 -11.72 14.11
N SER A 67 -7.42 -10.76 13.32
CA SER A 67 -7.75 -10.96 11.92
C SER A 67 -6.98 -9.92 11.11
N PHE A 68 -6.71 -10.21 9.84
CA PHE A 68 -6.00 -9.25 9.00
C PHE A 68 -6.58 -9.22 7.60
N GLU A 69 -6.45 -8.05 6.98
CA GLU A 69 -6.85 -7.80 5.61
C GLU A 69 -5.65 -7.28 4.82
N VAL A 70 -5.36 -7.93 3.69
CA VAL A 70 -4.29 -7.54 2.78
C VAL A 70 -4.89 -6.68 1.68
N LYS A 71 -4.35 -5.47 1.51
CA LYS A 71 -4.80 -4.52 0.51
C LYS A 71 -3.89 -4.54 -0.72
N GLN A 72 -4.28 -3.79 -1.75
CA GLN A 72 -3.47 -3.64 -2.96
C GLN A 72 -2.18 -2.87 -2.66
N PRO A 73 -1.11 -3.05 -3.47
CA PRO A 73 0.16 -2.35 -3.24
C PRO A 73 -0.02 -0.83 -3.14
N PRO A 74 0.79 -0.15 -2.30
CA PRO A 74 0.69 1.30 -2.16
C PRO A 74 0.94 2.02 -3.47
N VAL A 75 0.21 3.10 -3.72
CA VAL A 75 0.36 3.94 -4.92
C VAL A 75 1.80 4.45 -5.06
N ALA A 76 2.42 4.84 -3.94
CA ALA A 76 3.79 5.34 -3.95
C ALA A 76 4.79 4.32 -4.51
N VAL A 77 4.64 3.04 -4.17
CA VAL A 77 5.51 1.97 -4.68
C VAL A 77 5.29 1.79 -6.18
N SER A 78 4.03 1.75 -6.62
CA SER A 78 3.68 1.62 -8.04
C SER A 78 4.20 2.79 -8.87
N LEU A 79 4.13 4.02 -8.33
CA LEU A 79 4.66 5.21 -9.00
C LEU A 79 6.19 5.16 -9.12
N LYS A 80 6.89 4.71 -8.11
CA LYS A 80 8.34 4.55 -8.17
C LYS A 80 8.76 3.54 -9.23
N GLU A 81 8.05 2.42 -9.34
CA GLU A 81 8.29 1.41 -10.36
C GLU A 81 8.02 1.95 -11.76
N ALA A 82 6.90 2.64 -11.96
CA ALA A 82 6.54 3.23 -13.25
C ALA A 82 7.52 4.31 -13.69
N ALA A 83 8.00 5.13 -12.76
CA ALA A 83 8.97 6.20 -13.01
C ALA A 83 10.42 5.70 -13.04
N LYS A 84 10.67 4.43 -12.69
CA LYS A 84 12.00 3.80 -12.64
C LYS A 84 12.96 4.52 -11.69
N VAL A 85 12.45 4.96 -10.54
CA VAL A 85 13.25 5.59 -9.48
C VAL A 85 13.17 4.79 -8.20
N GLN A 86 14.24 4.80 -7.42
CA GLN A 86 14.27 4.09 -6.14
C GLN A 86 13.68 4.90 -5.00
N LYS A 87 13.72 6.21 -5.10
CA LYS A 87 13.30 7.11 -4.03
C LYS A 87 12.65 8.37 -4.61
N GLY A 88 11.59 8.82 -3.94
CA GLY A 88 10.95 10.10 -4.26
C GLY A 88 11.81 11.29 -3.85
N SER A 89 11.37 12.50 -4.22
CA SER A 89 12.08 13.74 -3.91
C SER A 89 11.97 14.10 -2.42
N GLY A 90 13.06 14.57 -1.84
CA GLY A 90 13.06 15.18 -0.51
C GLY A 90 12.49 16.58 -0.49
N ALA A 91 12.40 17.24 -1.65
CA ALA A 91 11.82 18.59 -1.82
C ALA A 91 10.91 18.61 -3.05
N PRO A 92 9.75 17.92 -3.00
CA PRO A 92 8.93 17.65 -4.19
C PRO A 92 8.35 18.90 -4.85
N ASN A 93 8.18 19.98 -4.12
CA ASN A 93 7.69 21.25 -4.67
C ASN A 93 8.76 22.01 -5.45
N ARG A 94 10.03 21.73 -5.22
CA ARG A 94 11.17 22.43 -5.85
C ARG A 94 11.93 21.53 -6.81
N LYS A 95 12.13 20.27 -6.44
CA LYS A 95 12.94 19.32 -7.19
C LYS A 95 12.09 18.15 -7.65
N LYS A 96 11.92 18.02 -8.96
CA LYS A 96 11.25 16.86 -9.57
C LYS A 96 12.32 15.83 -9.94
N VAL A 97 12.05 14.55 -9.61
CA VAL A 97 13.02 13.47 -9.81
C VAL A 97 12.70 12.59 -11.00
N ALA A 98 11.43 12.58 -11.44
CA ALA A 98 10.99 11.72 -12.54
C ALA A 98 9.67 12.22 -13.11
N SER A 99 9.20 11.52 -14.15
CA SER A 99 7.88 11.78 -14.74
C SER A 99 7.21 10.46 -15.11
N VAL A 100 5.88 10.49 -15.13
CA VAL A 100 5.02 9.37 -15.56
C VAL A 100 3.97 9.92 -16.53
N THR A 101 3.41 9.05 -17.37
CA THR A 101 2.33 9.43 -18.28
C THR A 101 0.97 9.18 -17.65
N TRP A 102 -0.08 9.79 -18.22
CA TRP A 102 -1.45 9.53 -17.77
C TRP A 102 -1.87 8.07 -17.97
N ASP A 103 -1.32 7.38 -18.97
CA ASP A 103 -1.59 5.95 -19.18
C ASP A 103 -1.07 5.12 -18.01
N GLN A 104 0.13 5.42 -17.52
CA GLN A 104 0.71 4.76 -16.34
C GLN A 104 -0.12 5.06 -15.08
N VAL A 105 -0.55 6.31 -14.92
CA VAL A 105 -1.44 6.72 -13.81
C VAL A 105 -2.77 5.95 -13.88
N LYS A 106 -3.32 5.77 -15.08
CA LYS A 106 -4.55 5.01 -15.29
C LYS A 106 -4.41 3.55 -14.84
N GLU A 107 -3.32 2.89 -15.23
CA GLU A 107 -3.04 1.50 -14.82
C GLU A 107 -2.94 1.37 -13.30
N ILE A 108 -2.22 2.27 -12.66
CA ILE A 108 -2.07 2.29 -11.20
C ILE A 108 -3.42 2.51 -10.53
N ALA A 109 -4.22 3.45 -11.04
CA ALA A 109 -5.54 3.76 -10.51
C ALA A 109 -6.48 2.57 -10.63
N GLN A 110 -6.47 1.86 -11.77
CA GLN A 110 -7.30 0.67 -11.98
C GLN A 110 -6.94 -0.44 -10.99
N ALA A 111 -5.65 -0.67 -10.79
CA ALA A 111 -5.18 -1.69 -9.85
C ALA A 111 -5.56 -1.36 -8.40
N LYS A 112 -5.61 -0.07 -8.06
CA LYS A 112 -5.91 0.40 -6.70
C LYS A 112 -7.40 0.64 -6.43
N MET A 113 -8.25 0.62 -7.47
CA MET A 113 -9.69 0.92 -7.34
C MET A 113 -10.40 0.20 -6.17
N PRO A 114 -10.13 -1.10 -5.90
CA PRO A 114 -10.80 -1.78 -4.79
C PRO A 114 -10.58 -1.14 -3.42
N ASP A 115 -9.45 -0.46 -3.23
CA ASP A 115 -9.08 0.17 -1.95
C ASP A 115 -9.39 1.67 -1.91
N LEU A 116 -9.74 2.27 -3.05
CA LEU A 116 -9.98 3.71 -3.14
C LEU A 116 -11.45 4.05 -2.88
N ASN A 117 -11.66 5.24 -2.31
CA ASN A 117 -12.99 5.80 -2.11
C ASN A 117 -13.44 6.62 -3.32
N ALA A 118 -12.96 6.28 -4.51
CA ALA A 118 -13.32 6.94 -5.76
C ALA A 118 -14.40 6.13 -6.48
N PHE A 119 -15.44 6.82 -6.98
CA PHE A 119 -16.52 6.18 -7.72
C PHE A 119 -16.21 6.02 -9.20
N THR A 120 -15.32 6.87 -9.75
CA THR A 120 -14.96 6.86 -11.16
C THR A 120 -13.46 6.68 -11.32
N LEU A 121 -13.05 6.17 -12.48
CA LEU A 121 -11.63 6.04 -12.82
C LEU A 121 -10.93 7.41 -12.88
N LYS A 122 -11.61 8.44 -13.36
CA LYS A 122 -11.07 9.81 -13.37
C LYS A 122 -10.70 10.29 -11.98
N SER A 123 -11.58 10.10 -11.02
CA SER A 123 -11.33 10.47 -9.61
C SER A 123 -10.16 9.71 -9.05
N ALA A 124 -10.06 8.41 -9.33
CA ALA A 124 -8.93 7.58 -8.91
C ALA A 124 -7.61 8.07 -9.53
N MET A 125 -7.61 8.41 -10.81
CA MET A 125 -6.44 8.95 -11.50
C MET A 125 -5.98 10.28 -10.89
N THR A 126 -6.93 11.14 -10.52
CA THR A 126 -6.62 12.41 -9.85
C THR A 126 -5.95 12.17 -8.49
N MET A 127 -6.44 11.19 -7.73
CA MET A 127 -5.81 10.81 -6.45
C MET A 127 -4.38 10.31 -6.65
N VAL A 128 -4.15 9.46 -7.64
CA VAL A 128 -2.81 8.93 -7.97
C VAL A 128 -1.89 10.07 -8.42
N ALA A 129 -2.38 10.98 -9.25
CA ALA A 129 -1.62 12.14 -9.71
C ALA A 129 -1.22 13.06 -8.55
N GLY A 130 -2.10 13.26 -7.58
CA GLY A 130 -1.81 14.01 -6.35
C GLY A 130 -0.68 13.37 -5.54
N THR A 131 -0.70 12.04 -5.41
CA THR A 131 0.38 11.30 -4.76
C THR A 131 1.70 11.46 -5.50
N ALA A 132 1.68 11.36 -6.84
CA ALA A 132 2.87 11.58 -7.67
C ALA A 132 3.45 12.99 -7.46
N ARG A 133 2.59 13.99 -7.43
CA ARG A 133 3.00 15.37 -7.15
C ARG A 133 3.70 15.50 -5.80
N SER A 134 3.17 14.85 -4.78
CA SER A 134 3.76 14.85 -3.43
C SER A 134 5.11 14.15 -3.36
N MET A 135 5.40 13.27 -4.32
CA MET A 135 6.67 12.54 -4.42
C MET A 135 7.70 13.23 -5.32
N GLY A 136 7.34 14.34 -5.96
CA GLY A 136 8.21 15.00 -6.92
C GLY A 136 8.23 14.31 -8.28
N ILE A 137 7.19 13.59 -8.63
CA ILE A 137 7.01 12.94 -9.93
C ILE A 137 5.99 13.73 -10.73
N LYS A 138 6.37 14.18 -11.92
CA LYS A 138 5.46 14.89 -12.83
C LYS A 138 4.60 13.90 -13.58
N VAL A 139 3.34 14.26 -13.82
CA VAL A 139 2.46 13.53 -14.75
C VAL A 139 2.45 14.30 -16.07
N GLU A 140 2.98 13.68 -17.13
CA GLU A 140 3.10 14.29 -18.45
C GLU A 140 1.85 14.08 -19.29
N GLY A 141 1.52 15.08 -20.11
CA GLY A 141 0.38 15.07 -20.99
C GLY A 141 -0.85 15.76 -20.39
N THR A 142 -1.94 15.75 -21.15
CA THR A 142 -3.22 16.32 -20.73
C THR A 142 -4.08 15.25 -20.07
N PHE A 143 -4.85 15.66 -19.06
CA PHE A 143 -5.81 14.78 -18.39
C PHE A 143 -6.81 14.23 -19.42
N PRO A 144 -7.00 12.90 -19.52
CA PRO A 144 -7.94 12.34 -20.48
C PRO A 144 -9.39 12.66 -20.07
N GLU A 145 -10.10 13.39 -20.94
CA GLU A 145 -11.49 13.80 -20.68
C GLU A 145 -12.50 12.72 -21.05
N ASN A 146 -12.13 11.77 -21.89
CA ASN A 146 -13.04 10.77 -22.48
C ASN A 146 -12.95 9.40 -21.81
N LEU A 147 -12.91 9.37 -20.49
CA LEU A 147 -12.90 8.10 -19.75
C LEU A 147 -14.25 7.77 -19.15
#